data_1a89ec6fb5a95f13bc83a7492a53c3fe
#
_entry.id   1a89ec6fb5a95f13bc83a7492a53c3fe
#
_cell.length_a   1.000
_cell.length_b   1.000
_cell.length_c   1.000
_cell.angle_alpha   90.00
_cell.angle_beta   90.00
_cell.angle_gamma   90.00
#
_symmetry.space_group_name_H-M   'P 1'
#
loop_
_entity.id
_entity.type
_entity.pdbx_description
1 polymer ?
#
loop_
_entity_poly.entity_id
_entity_poly.type
_entity_poly.pdbx_seq_one_letter_code
_entity_poly.pdbx_strand_id
1 'polypeptide(L)'
;MVKFIESELILLKKEIDEMWTLVYNQLDRAGEAVLTLDKELAQQVMVRERRVNAFELKIDSDVEDIIALYNPVAIDLRFVLAMLKINTNLERLGDFAEGIARFVIRCKEPVLDAELMTRLRLGEMHAEVLSMLELAKRALHEDCLLYTSDAADDL
;
A
#
# COMPACT_ATOMS: atom_id res chain seq x y z
N MET A 1 9.22 25.87 17.23
CA MET A 1 9.33 25.27 15.88
C MET A 1 9.40 23.75 15.90
N VAL A 2 10.23 23.14 16.75
CA VAL A 2 10.37 21.66 16.83
C VAL A 2 9.04 20.92 17.11
N LYS A 3 8.19 21.42 18.00
CA LYS A 3 6.89 20.77 18.32
C LYS A 3 5.87 20.75 17.17
N PHE A 4 6.00 21.64 16.20
CA PHE A 4 5.03 21.68 15.08
C PHE A 4 5.36 20.65 14.01
N ILE A 5 6.63 20.41 13.72
CA ILE A 5 7.02 19.39 12.74
C ILE A 5 6.69 17.98 13.24
N GLU A 6 6.90 17.69 14.53
CA GLU A 6 6.59 16.39 15.13
C GLU A 6 5.11 16.01 14.93
N SER A 7 4.19 16.97 15.11
CA SER A 7 2.76 16.73 14.89
C SER A 7 2.44 16.40 13.43
N GLU A 8 3.09 17.08 12.48
CA GLU A 8 2.91 16.82 11.06
C GLU A 8 3.47 15.45 10.64
N LEU A 9 4.62 15.07 11.20
CA LEU A 9 5.21 13.75 10.93
C LEU A 9 4.31 12.60 11.48
N ILE A 10 3.72 12.79 12.65
CA ILE A 10 2.77 11.83 13.24
C ILE A 10 1.52 11.73 12.35
N LEU A 11 1.00 12.87 11.88
CA LEU A 11 -0.16 12.89 10.99
C LEU A 11 0.13 12.20 9.66
N LEU A 12 1.27 12.49 9.04
CA LEU A 12 1.71 11.85 7.81
C LEU A 12 1.84 10.33 7.96
N LYS A 13 2.43 9.85 9.08
CA LYS A 13 2.51 8.40 9.38
C LYS A 13 1.12 7.78 9.48
N LYS A 14 0.18 8.46 10.12
CA LYS A 14 -1.20 7.99 10.26
C LYS A 14 -1.90 7.89 8.90
N GLU A 15 -1.72 8.86 8.02
CA GLU A 15 -2.31 8.85 6.68
C GLU A 15 -1.76 7.72 5.81
N ILE A 16 -0.46 7.48 5.87
CA ILE A 16 0.17 6.32 5.23
C ILE A 16 -0.43 5.01 5.76
N ASP A 17 -0.66 4.91 7.07
CA ASP A 17 -1.26 3.73 7.68
C ASP A 17 -2.71 3.49 7.23
N GLU A 18 -3.49 4.55 7.11
CA GLU A 18 -4.86 4.49 6.59
C GLU A 18 -4.87 4.08 5.11
N MET A 19 -3.99 4.66 4.29
CA MET A 19 -3.82 4.26 2.89
C MET A 19 -3.37 2.80 2.76
N TRP A 20 -2.43 2.36 3.59
CA TRP A 20 -1.97 0.96 3.62
C TRP A 20 -3.11 -0.01 3.87
N THR A 21 -3.92 0.28 4.87
CA THR A 21 -5.10 -0.53 5.20
C THR A 21 -6.10 -0.58 4.03
N LEU A 22 -6.31 0.55 3.37
CA LEU A 22 -7.18 0.63 2.19
C LEU A 22 -6.63 -0.24 1.04
N VAL A 23 -5.35 -0.13 0.72
CA VAL A 23 -4.69 -0.89 -0.36
C VAL A 23 -4.64 -2.38 -0.05
N TYR A 24 -4.35 -2.76 1.21
CA TYR A 24 -4.43 -4.16 1.65
C TYR A 24 -5.81 -4.75 1.36
N ASN A 25 -6.88 -4.04 1.77
CA ASN A 25 -8.25 -4.48 1.53
C ASN A 25 -8.60 -4.53 0.03
N GLN A 26 -8.03 -3.64 -0.79
CA GLN A 26 -8.20 -3.67 -2.25
C GLN A 26 -7.57 -4.93 -2.86
N LEU A 27 -6.34 -5.26 -2.46
CA LEU A 27 -5.65 -6.45 -2.94
C LEU A 27 -6.33 -7.74 -2.47
N ASP A 28 -6.76 -7.79 -1.21
CA ASP A 28 -7.48 -8.95 -0.67
C ASP A 28 -8.76 -9.22 -1.46
N ARG A 29 -9.59 -8.20 -1.65
CA ARG A 29 -10.83 -8.31 -2.42
C ARG A 29 -10.60 -8.61 -3.90
N ALA A 30 -9.58 -8.02 -4.51
CA ALA A 30 -9.25 -8.31 -5.91
C ALA A 30 -8.78 -9.75 -6.09
N GLY A 31 -7.98 -10.27 -5.14
CA GLY A 31 -7.57 -11.67 -5.11
C GLY A 31 -8.75 -12.62 -4.94
N GLU A 32 -9.66 -12.35 -4.00
CA GLU A 32 -10.89 -13.13 -3.83
C GLU A 32 -11.76 -13.07 -5.09
N ALA A 33 -11.93 -11.88 -5.66
CA ALA A 33 -12.72 -11.70 -6.87
C ALA A 33 -12.19 -12.51 -8.06
N VAL A 34 -10.88 -12.60 -8.26
CA VAL A 34 -10.31 -13.40 -9.36
C VAL A 34 -10.40 -14.89 -9.09
N LEU A 35 -10.24 -15.33 -7.84
CA LEU A 35 -10.33 -16.74 -7.48
C LEU A 35 -11.75 -17.30 -7.65
N THR A 36 -12.76 -16.46 -7.43
CA THR A 36 -14.18 -16.85 -7.50
C THR A 36 -14.92 -16.33 -8.73
N LEU A 37 -14.27 -15.50 -9.56
CA LEU A 37 -14.87 -14.73 -10.65
C LEU A 37 -16.06 -13.87 -10.20
N ASP A 38 -16.01 -13.36 -8.96
CA ASP A 38 -17.04 -12.49 -8.39
C ASP A 38 -16.95 -11.06 -8.97
N LYS A 39 -17.86 -10.78 -9.92
CA LYS A 39 -17.93 -9.48 -10.59
C LYS A 39 -18.44 -8.36 -9.69
N GLU A 40 -19.28 -8.66 -8.72
CA GLU A 40 -19.78 -7.64 -7.78
C GLU A 40 -18.64 -7.18 -6.86
N LEU A 41 -17.87 -8.14 -6.34
CA LEU A 41 -16.68 -7.83 -5.54
C LEU A 41 -15.64 -7.05 -6.36
N ALA A 42 -15.42 -7.42 -7.61
CA ALA A 42 -14.55 -6.70 -8.53
C ALA A 42 -15.03 -5.26 -8.78
N GLN A 43 -16.33 -5.03 -8.94
CA GLN A 43 -16.88 -3.67 -9.06
C GLN A 43 -16.66 -2.83 -7.80
N GLN A 44 -16.76 -3.43 -6.62
CA GLN A 44 -16.45 -2.71 -5.37
C GLN A 44 -14.98 -2.27 -5.32
N VAL A 45 -14.04 -3.09 -5.80
CA VAL A 45 -12.63 -2.71 -5.92
C VAL A 45 -12.48 -1.51 -6.85
N MET A 46 -13.10 -1.54 -8.04
CA MET A 46 -13.07 -0.44 -9.01
C MET A 46 -13.60 0.90 -8.43
N VAL A 47 -14.69 0.85 -7.68
CA VAL A 47 -15.27 2.07 -7.06
C VAL A 47 -14.35 2.65 -5.99
N ARG A 48 -13.71 1.79 -5.22
CA ARG A 48 -12.83 2.20 -4.11
C ARG A 48 -11.48 2.73 -4.56
N GLU A 49 -11.05 2.43 -5.79
CA GLU A 49 -9.79 2.93 -6.36
C GLU A 49 -9.68 4.46 -6.31
N ARG A 50 -10.79 5.15 -6.49
CA ARG A 50 -10.84 6.62 -6.35
C ARG A 50 -10.38 7.13 -4.98
N ARG A 51 -10.55 6.31 -3.93
CA ARG A 51 -10.08 6.66 -2.58
C ARG A 51 -8.57 6.49 -2.46
N VAL A 52 -8.00 5.46 -3.09
CA VAL A 52 -6.54 5.25 -3.13
C VAL A 52 -5.88 6.45 -3.81
N ASN A 53 -6.38 6.85 -4.97
CA ASN A 53 -5.87 8.00 -5.72
C ASN A 53 -6.03 9.32 -4.93
N ALA A 54 -7.14 9.49 -4.20
CA ALA A 54 -7.33 10.66 -3.35
C ALA A 54 -6.34 10.70 -2.17
N PHE A 55 -6.04 9.55 -1.56
CA PHE A 55 -5.01 9.44 -0.53
C PHE A 55 -3.62 9.73 -1.07
N GLU A 56 -3.27 9.20 -2.24
CA GLU A 56 -1.99 9.46 -2.89
C GLU A 56 -1.76 10.96 -3.05
N LEU A 57 -2.69 11.65 -3.71
CA LEU A 57 -2.59 13.08 -3.95
C LEU A 57 -2.53 13.91 -2.66
N LYS A 58 -3.28 13.50 -1.65
CA LYS A 58 -3.26 14.16 -0.35
C LYS A 58 -1.91 14.02 0.33
N ILE A 59 -1.38 12.80 0.39
CA ILE A 59 -0.08 12.52 1.02
C ILE A 59 1.05 13.23 0.30
N ASP A 60 1.03 13.27 -1.04
CA ASP A 60 2.01 14.01 -1.84
C ASP A 60 1.98 15.50 -1.49
N SER A 61 0.80 16.11 -1.41
CA SER A 61 0.63 17.50 -1.01
C SER A 61 1.13 17.76 0.42
N ASP A 62 0.81 16.87 1.36
CA ASP A 62 1.25 17.02 2.75
C ASP A 62 2.78 16.90 2.88
N VAL A 63 3.41 16.03 2.10
CA VAL A 63 4.88 15.91 2.01
C VAL A 63 5.50 17.20 1.47
N GLU A 64 4.94 17.76 0.39
CA GLU A 64 5.40 19.02 -0.19
C GLU A 64 5.29 20.17 0.82
N ASP A 65 4.16 20.27 1.53
CA ASP A 65 3.92 21.27 2.55
C ASP A 65 4.88 21.14 3.73
N ILE A 66 5.12 19.92 4.21
CA ILE A 66 6.09 19.68 5.29
C ILE A 66 7.49 20.15 4.88
N ILE A 67 7.93 19.81 3.67
CA ILE A 67 9.25 20.22 3.17
C ILE A 67 9.32 21.76 3.03
N ALA A 68 8.30 22.37 2.46
CA ALA A 68 8.29 23.79 2.17
C ALA A 68 8.17 24.67 3.43
N LEU A 69 7.33 24.28 4.38
CA LEU A 69 7.02 25.11 5.56
C LEU A 69 7.93 24.87 6.74
N TYR A 70 8.38 23.64 6.93
CA TYR A 70 9.15 23.25 8.13
C TYR A 70 10.64 23.03 7.85
N ASN A 71 11.04 22.93 6.58
CA ASN A 71 12.43 22.70 6.15
C ASN A 71 13.11 21.57 6.97
N PRO A 72 12.52 20.33 6.93
CA PRO A 72 13.04 19.21 7.71
C PRO A 72 14.49 18.88 7.37
N VAL A 73 15.27 18.47 8.37
CA VAL A 73 16.69 18.12 8.18
C VAL A 73 16.98 16.72 8.71
N ALA A 74 18.06 16.15 8.19
CA ALA A 74 18.59 14.86 8.63
C ALA A 74 17.51 13.76 8.74
N ILE A 75 17.19 13.30 9.94
CA ILE A 75 16.27 12.19 10.21
C ILE A 75 14.86 12.51 9.75
N ASP A 76 14.37 13.72 10.02
CA ASP A 76 13.01 14.13 9.65
C ASP A 76 12.83 14.16 8.13
N LEU A 77 13.81 14.68 7.40
CA LEU A 77 13.77 14.66 5.94
C LEU A 77 13.79 13.24 5.38
N ARG A 78 14.62 12.36 5.94
CA ARG A 78 14.66 10.94 5.52
C ARG A 78 13.32 10.26 5.76
N PHE A 79 12.69 10.53 6.89
CA PHE A 79 11.36 10.01 7.20
C PHE A 79 10.33 10.47 6.17
N VAL A 80 10.24 11.76 5.90
CA VAL A 80 9.30 12.34 4.92
C VAL A 80 9.49 11.75 3.53
N LEU A 81 10.74 11.64 3.07
CA LEU A 81 11.06 11.02 1.77
C LEU A 81 10.75 9.52 1.74
N ALA A 82 10.90 8.81 2.86
CA ALA A 82 10.49 7.42 2.97
C ALA A 82 8.97 7.28 2.85
N MET A 83 8.19 8.14 3.51
CA MET A 83 6.73 8.17 3.40
C MET A 83 6.27 8.43 1.96
N LEU A 84 6.91 9.36 1.26
CA LEU A 84 6.64 9.62 -0.16
C LEU A 84 6.87 8.38 -1.04
N LYS A 85 7.96 7.65 -0.82
CA LYS A 85 8.25 6.40 -1.56
C LYS A 85 7.24 5.30 -1.24
N ILE A 86 6.83 5.18 0.02
CA ILE A 86 5.80 4.23 0.44
C ILE A 86 4.47 4.60 -0.23
N ASN A 87 4.09 5.88 -0.24
CA ASN A 87 2.88 6.38 -0.90
C ASN A 87 2.81 5.93 -2.36
N THR A 88 3.87 6.18 -3.13
CA THR A 88 3.97 5.78 -4.54
C THR A 88 3.85 4.25 -4.72
N ASN A 89 4.45 3.46 -3.84
CA ASN A 89 4.34 2.00 -3.94
C ASN A 89 2.95 1.49 -3.55
N LEU A 90 2.29 2.10 -2.58
CA LEU A 90 0.92 1.76 -2.19
C LEU A 90 -0.06 2.06 -3.33
N GLU A 91 0.07 3.21 -3.99
CA GLU A 91 -0.73 3.53 -5.18
C GLU A 91 -0.56 2.47 -6.27
N ARG A 92 0.68 2.10 -6.61
CA ARG A 92 0.93 1.04 -7.59
C ARG A 92 0.30 -0.30 -7.22
N LEU A 93 0.27 -0.65 -5.95
CA LEU A 93 -0.43 -1.85 -5.47
C LEU A 93 -1.95 -1.71 -5.63
N GLY A 94 -2.50 -0.51 -5.42
CA GLY A 94 -3.89 -0.19 -5.73
C GLY A 94 -4.21 -0.37 -7.22
N ASP A 95 -3.35 0.14 -8.10
CA ASP A 95 -3.45 -0.04 -9.55
C ASP A 95 -3.46 -1.53 -9.96
N PHE A 96 -2.64 -2.36 -9.31
CA PHE A 96 -2.67 -3.81 -9.56
C PHE A 96 -4.01 -4.43 -9.13
N ALA A 97 -4.54 -4.04 -7.98
CA ALA A 97 -5.86 -4.51 -7.53
C ALA A 97 -6.96 -4.09 -8.52
N GLU A 98 -6.92 -2.85 -9.02
CA GLU A 98 -7.83 -2.37 -10.07
C GLU A 98 -7.69 -3.18 -11.36
N GLY A 99 -6.46 -3.46 -11.80
CA GLY A 99 -6.18 -4.26 -12.99
C GLY A 99 -6.77 -5.68 -12.89
N ILE A 100 -6.61 -6.33 -11.74
CA ILE A 100 -7.21 -7.65 -11.46
C ILE A 100 -8.74 -7.56 -11.50
N ALA A 101 -9.33 -6.59 -10.83
CA ALA A 101 -10.78 -6.39 -10.82
C ALA A 101 -11.34 -6.14 -12.23
N ARG A 102 -10.65 -5.35 -13.02
CA ARG A 102 -11.00 -5.09 -14.43
C ARG A 102 -10.95 -6.36 -15.27
N PHE A 103 -9.97 -7.23 -15.04
CA PHE A 103 -9.91 -8.54 -15.68
C PHE A 103 -11.15 -9.38 -15.34
N VAL A 104 -11.51 -9.48 -14.05
CA VAL A 104 -12.69 -10.25 -13.59
C VAL A 104 -13.97 -9.74 -14.24
N ILE A 105 -14.17 -8.42 -14.29
CA ILE A 105 -15.36 -7.81 -14.90
C ILE A 105 -15.48 -8.16 -16.40
N ARG A 106 -14.34 -8.18 -17.11
CA ARG A 106 -14.28 -8.47 -18.55
C ARG A 106 -14.31 -9.95 -18.87
N CYS A 107 -14.01 -10.81 -17.90
CA CYS A 107 -13.99 -12.25 -18.08
C CYS A 107 -15.37 -12.74 -18.51
N LYS A 108 -15.42 -13.52 -19.62
CA LYS A 108 -16.66 -14.10 -20.16
C LYS A 108 -16.89 -15.54 -19.67
N GLU A 109 -15.84 -16.16 -19.19
CA GLU A 109 -15.90 -17.52 -18.68
C GLU A 109 -16.67 -17.57 -17.36
N PRO A 110 -17.53 -18.56 -17.15
CA PRO A 110 -18.29 -18.69 -15.90
C PRO A 110 -17.43 -19.20 -14.74
N VAL A 111 -16.37 -19.93 -15.04
CA VAL A 111 -15.45 -20.53 -14.07
C VAL A 111 -14.04 -20.54 -14.67
N LEU A 112 -13.04 -20.31 -13.87
CA LEU A 112 -11.66 -20.49 -14.29
C LEU A 112 -11.31 -21.98 -14.38
N ASP A 113 -10.45 -22.33 -15.33
CA ASP A 113 -9.97 -23.69 -15.50
C ASP A 113 -9.26 -24.18 -14.24
N ALA A 114 -9.73 -25.28 -13.65
CA ALA A 114 -9.24 -25.80 -12.36
C ALA A 114 -7.79 -26.28 -12.44
N GLU A 115 -7.39 -26.87 -13.58
CA GLU A 115 -6.02 -27.32 -13.78
C GLU A 115 -5.07 -26.12 -13.86
N LEU A 116 -5.45 -25.09 -14.62
CA LEU A 116 -4.70 -23.85 -14.71
C LEU A 116 -4.55 -23.18 -13.35
N MET A 117 -5.62 -23.10 -12.56
CA MET A 117 -5.60 -22.52 -11.22
C MET A 117 -4.64 -23.26 -10.28
N THR A 118 -4.66 -24.59 -10.33
CA THR A 118 -3.76 -25.44 -9.55
C THR A 118 -2.30 -25.23 -9.96
N ARG A 119 -2.01 -25.17 -11.26
CA ARG A 119 -0.65 -24.96 -11.79
C ARG A 119 -0.11 -23.58 -11.49
N LEU A 120 -0.93 -22.56 -11.54
CA LEU A 120 -0.56 -21.17 -11.22
C LEU A 120 -0.39 -20.92 -9.71
N ARG A 121 -0.95 -21.76 -8.86
CA ARG A 121 -0.95 -21.58 -7.39
C ARG A 121 -1.44 -20.19 -6.98
N LEU A 122 -2.43 -19.68 -7.69
CA LEU A 122 -2.87 -18.28 -7.57
C LEU A 122 -3.34 -17.93 -6.15
N GLY A 123 -4.04 -18.86 -5.48
CA GLY A 123 -4.48 -18.67 -4.09
C GLY A 123 -3.32 -18.55 -3.10
N GLU A 124 -2.27 -19.35 -3.28
CA GLU A 124 -1.07 -19.26 -2.45
C GLU A 124 -0.32 -17.95 -2.70
N MET A 125 -0.15 -17.55 -3.94
CA MET A 125 0.46 -16.28 -4.31
C MET A 125 -0.29 -15.09 -3.70
N HIS A 126 -1.62 -15.11 -3.73
CA HIS A 126 -2.46 -14.09 -3.09
C HIS A 126 -2.21 -14.02 -1.57
N ALA A 127 -2.23 -15.16 -0.88
CA ALA A 127 -1.98 -15.22 0.56
C ALA A 127 -0.56 -14.72 0.93
N GLU A 128 0.45 -15.07 0.15
CA GLU A 128 1.82 -14.60 0.36
C GLU A 128 1.97 -13.09 0.16
N VAL A 129 1.33 -12.52 -0.86
CA VAL A 129 1.34 -11.06 -1.09
C VAL A 129 0.73 -10.31 0.09
N LEU A 130 -0.41 -10.78 0.62
CA LEU A 130 -1.03 -10.17 1.80
C LEU A 130 -0.14 -10.28 3.03
N SER A 131 0.49 -11.44 3.25
CA SER A 131 1.44 -11.64 4.34
C SER A 131 2.65 -10.71 4.24
N MET A 132 3.20 -10.52 3.04
CA MET A 132 4.30 -9.58 2.81
C MET A 132 3.90 -8.14 3.15
N LEU A 133 2.68 -7.72 2.79
CA LEU A 133 2.17 -6.40 3.12
C LEU A 133 1.99 -6.20 4.62
N GLU A 134 1.49 -7.20 5.33
CA GLU A 134 1.38 -7.16 6.80
C GLU A 134 2.73 -7.06 7.48
N LEU A 135 3.71 -7.86 7.04
CA LEU A 135 5.08 -7.82 7.58
C LEU A 135 5.73 -6.47 7.33
N ALA A 136 5.58 -5.91 6.12
CA ALA A 136 6.12 -4.59 5.80
C ALA A 136 5.45 -3.48 6.62
N LYS A 137 4.13 -3.56 6.85
CA LYS A 137 3.41 -2.63 7.72
C LYS A 137 3.92 -2.70 9.17
N ARG A 138 4.11 -3.91 9.68
CA ARG A 138 4.67 -4.11 11.02
C ARG A 138 6.07 -3.51 11.14
N ALA A 139 6.94 -3.73 10.15
CA ALA A 139 8.28 -3.15 10.13
C ALA A 139 8.24 -1.61 10.17
N LEU A 140 7.27 -0.98 9.50
CA LEU A 140 7.06 0.47 9.58
C LEU A 140 6.62 0.93 10.97
N HIS A 141 5.79 0.15 11.68
CA HIS A 141 5.28 0.50 13.00
C HIS A 141 6.29 0.25 14.13
N GLU A 142 7.03 -0.83 14.04
CA GLU A 142 8.00 -1.24 15.07
C GLU A 142 9.26 -0.40 15.02
N ASP A 143 9.28 0.70 14.22
CA ASP A 143 10.47 1.50 13.93
C ASP A 143 11.66 0.56 13.78
N CYS A 144 11.68 -0.23 12.68
CA CYS A 144 12.74 -1.18 12.47
C CYS A 144 14.07 -0.45 12.23
N LEU A 145 14.46 0.30 13.26
CA LEU A 145 15.75 0.92 13.46
C LEU A 145 16.86 -0.13 13.57
N LEU A 146 16.49 -1.40 13.79
CA LEU A 146 17.42 -2.53 13.75
C LEU A 146 18.22 -2.60 12.44
N TYR A 147 17.63 -2.15 11.34
CA TYR A 147 18.33 -2.08 10.05
C TYR A 147 19.31 -0.91 9.93
N THR A 148 19.17 0.12 10.75
CA THR A 148 20.05 1.31 10.71
C THR A 148 21.07 1.33 11.85
N SER A 149 20.77 0.71 12.98
CA SER A 149 21.72 0.63 14.10
C SER A 149 22.76 -0.48 13.90
N ASP A 150 22.36 -1.68 13.45
CA ASP A 150 23.30 -2.77 13.22
C ASP A 150 24.31 -2.47 12.11
N ALA A 151 23.88 -1.70 11.09
CA ALA A 151 24.80 -1.26 10.02
C ALA A 151 25.76 -0.15 10.45
N ALA A 152 25.50 0.54 11.57
CA ALA A 152 26.37 1.58 12.11
C ALA A 152 27.34 1.04 13.16
N ASP A 153 27.03 -0.09 13.80
CA ASP A 153 27.88 -0.74 14.81
C ASP A 153 28.93 -1.67 14.18
N ASP A 154 28.80 -2.01 12.89
CA ASP A 154 29.75 -2.83 12.12
C ASP A 154 30.79 -2.00 11.35
N LEU A 155 30.91 -0.70 11.59
CA LEU A 155 31.94 0.21 11.05
C LEU A 155 32.79 0.80 12.18
#